data_e01e1b9df63511b5a717247f03c3c8a4
#
_entry.id   e01e1b9df63511b5a717247f03c3c8a4
#
_cell.length_a   1.000
_cell.length_b   1.000
_cell.length_c   1.000
_cell.angle_alpha   90.00
_cell.angle_beta   90.00
_cell.angle_gamma   90.00
#
_symmetry.space_group_name_H-M   'P 1'
#
loop_
_entity.id
_entity.type
_entity.pdbx_description
1 polymer ?
#
loop_
_entity_poly.entity_id
_entity_poly.type
_entity_poly.pdbx_seq_one_letter_code
_entity_poly.pdbx_strand_id
1 'polypeptide(L)'
;TDELDLYSIGEKKVALFCCIPDADTSLNYLVGMIYSNLFQTLYYVADRKYHGKLPIPVHCIMDEWPNVALPDDFDKLLATMRSRAISCSIIIQNIAQMKALFKDSWESLIGNCDEFLYLGGNEKEGHKYVSELLGKETLDTNTYGQTKGRSGSYSVNFQQSGRELLTPDEVRLLDNRKAVLLVRGERPILDEKYDLHK
;
A
#
# COMPACT_ATOMS: atom_id res chain seq x y z
N THR A 1 -10.67 36.92 -1.55
CA THR A 1 -9.21 36.64 -1.48
C THR A 1 -9.04 35.14 -1.39
N ASP A 2 -8.21 34.55 -2.24
CA ASP A 2 -7.85 33.14 -2.16
C ASP A 2 -6.83 32.99 -0.99
N GLU A 3 -7.32 32.48 0.15
CA GLU A 3 -6.51 32.29 1.35
C GLU A 3 -5.77 30.95 1.34
N LEU A 4 -6.21 29.99 0.51
CA LEU A 4 -5.64 28.66 0.43
C LEU A 4 -4.38 28.60 -0.44
N ASP A 5 -4.31 29.47 -1.45
CA ASP A 5 -3.17 29.61 -2.40
C ASP A 5 -2.57 28.26 -2.87
N LEU A 6 -3.43 27.38 -3.38
CA LEU A 6 -3.02 26.05 -3.85
C LEU A 6 -1.93 26.11 -4.94
N TYR A 7 -1.84 27.22 -5.67
CA TYR A 7 -0.82 27.43 -6.69
C TYR A 7 0.59 27.55 -6.11
N SER A 8 0.74 27.94 -4.84
CA SER A 8 2.05 28.01 -4.18
C SER A 8 2.60 26.65 -3.76
N ILE A 9 1.73 25.62 -3.67
CA ILE A 9 2.13 24.25 -3.32
C ILE A 9 2.94 23.68 -4.49
N GLY A 10 4.15 23.17 -4.18
CA GLY A 10 5.09 22.70 -5.21
C GLY A 10 6.05 23.78 -5.74
N GLU A 11 5.78 25.07 -5.47
CA GLU A 11 6.67 26.19 -5.76
C GLU A 11 7.43 26.69 -4.53
N LYS A 12 6.81 26.58 -3.36
CA LYS A 12 7.36 26.95 -2.05
C LYS A 12 7.30 25.77 -1.10
N LYS A 13 8.11 25.80 -0.05
CA LYS A 13 8.02 24.83 1.05
C LYS A 13 6.81 25.19 1.92
N VAL A 14 5.72 24.46 1.73
CA VAL A 14 4.42 24.67 2.40
C VAL A 14 3.97 23.33 2.98
N ALA A 15 3.31 23.35 4.13
CA ALA A 15 2.56 22.22 4.66
C ALA A 15 1.10 22.64 4.82
N LEU A 16 0.19 21.90 4.16
CA LEU A 16 -1.26 22.08 4.26
C LEU A 16 -1.82 20.93 5.11
N PHE A 17 -2.51 21.28 6.19
CA PHE A 17 -3.18 20.32 7.08
C PHE A 17 -4.69 20.44 6.91
N CYS A 18 -5.33 19.36 6.44
CA CYS A 18 -6.79 19.25 6.35
C CYS A 18 -7.30 18.43 7.54
N CYS A 19 -7.78 19.11 8.58
CA CYS A 19 -8.35 18.43 9.75
C CYS A 19 -9.85 18.21 9.51
N ILE A 20 -10.27 16.93 9.55
CA ILE A 20 -11.64 16.50 9.31
C ILE A 20 -12.21 15.95 10.61
N PRO A 21 -13.39 16.37 11.08
CA PRO A 21 -14.01 15.79 12.25
C PRO A 21 -14.50 14.36 11.96
N ASP A 22 -14.11 13.39 12.78
CA ASP A 22 -14.49 11.97 12.61
C ASP A 22 -16.00 11.74 12.80
N ALA A 23 -16.62 12.57 13.63
CA ALA A 23 -18.03 12.42 13.99
C ALA A 23 -19.01 13.03 12.98
N ASP A 24 -18.55 13.85 12.04
CA ASP A 24 -19.41 14.57 11.08
C ASP A 24 -18.94 14.38 9.64
N THR A 25 -19.58 13.46 8.96
CA THR A 25 -19.29 13.15 7.54
C THR A 25 -19.91 14.17 6.57
N SER A 26 -20.71 15.11 7.04
CA SER A 26 -21.42 16.08 6.19
C SER A 26 -20.46 16.98 5.40
N LEU A 27 -19.24 17.19 5.89
CA LEU A 27 -18.21 18.02 5.26
C LEU A 27 -17.21 17.24 4.39
N ASN A 28 -17.33 15.91 4.29
CA ASN A 28 -16.38 15.08 3.52
C ASN A 28 -16.33 15.47 2.03
N TYR A 29 -17.43 15.99 1.48
CA TYR A 29 -17.46 16.48 0.10
C TYR A 29 -16.54 17.69 -0.11
N LEU A 30 -16.39 18.57 0.90
CA LEU A 30 -15.48 19.72 0.82
C LEU A 30 -14.03 19.25 0.72
N VAL A 31 -13.67 18.22 1.46
CA VAL A 31 -12.33 17.62 1.40
C VAL A 31 -12.07 17.03 0.02
N GLY A 32 -13.05 16.32 -0.53
CA GLY A 32 -12.99 15.83 -1.91
C GLY A 32 -12.79 16.94 -2.93
N MET A 33 -13.47 18.07 -2.75
CA MET A 33 -13.28 19.26 -3.59
C MET A 33 -11.87 19.85 -3.46
N ILE A 34 -11.32 19.89 -2.23
CA ILE A 34 -9.96 20.38 -1.99
C ILE A 34 -8.95 19.46 -2.69
N TYR A 35 -9.04 18.13 -2.54
CA TYR A 35 -8.17 17.20 -3.23
C TYR A 35 -8.28 17.31 -4.75
N SER A 36 -9.50 17.38 -5.28
CA SER A 36 -9.72 17.54 -6.72
C SER A 36 -9.07 18.81 -7.26
N ASN A 37 -9.28 19.95 -6.58
CA ASN A 37 -8.65 21.21 -6.95
C ASN A 37 -7.13 21.16 -6.78
N LEU A 38 -6.62 20.57 -5.71
CA LEU A 38 -5.20 20.46 -5.45
C LEU A 38 -4.51 19.67 -6.59
N PHE A 39 -5.01 18.48 -6.90
CA PHE A 39 -4.40 17.68 -7.97
C PHE A 39 -4.49 18.38 -9.33
N GLN A 40 -5.63 18.97 -9.69
CA GLN A 40 -5.76 19.73 -10.93
C GLN A 40 -4.76 20.89 -10.98
N THR A 41 -4.61 21.62 -9.89
CA THR A 41 -3.68 22.74 -9.78
C THR A 41 -2.23 22.28 -9.91
N LEU A 42 -1.83 21.23 -9.17
CA LEU A 42 -0.48 20.68 -9.23
C LEU A 42 -0.11 20.19 -10.64
N TYR A 43 -1.04 19.50 -11.30
CA TYR A 43 -0.84 19.06 -12.68
C TYR A 43 -0.73 20.25 -13.64
N TYR A 44 -1.62 21.23 -13.51
CA TYR A 44 -1.57 22.44 -14.32
C TYR A 44 -0.24 23.19 -14.15
N VAL A 45 0.19 23.40 -12.91
CA VAL A 45 1.46 24.08 -12.59
C VAL A 45 2.65 23.29 -13.12
N ALA A 46 2.69 21.97 -12.87
CA ALA A 46 3.77 21.13 -13.40
C ALA A 46 3.86 21.19 -14.92
N ASP A 47 2.73 20.98 -15.63
CA ASP A 47 2.72 20.85 -17.08
C ASP A 47 2.88 22.19 -17.81
N ARG A 48 2.25 23.26 -17.31
CA ARG A 48 2.21 24.55 -17.99
C ARG A 48 3.34 25.51 -17.59
N LYS A 49 3.74 25.46 -16.33
CA LYS A 49 4.73 26.41 -15.80
C LYS A 49 6.13 25.81 -15.72
N TYR A 50 6.25 24.53 -15.43
CA TYR A 50 7.51 23.85 -15.13
C TYR A 50 7.85 22.69 -16.09
N HIS A 51 7.29 22.67 -17.27
CA HIS A 51 7.63 21.70 -18.33
C HIS A 51 7.50 20.23 -17.90
N GLY A 52 6.51 19.92 -17.09
CA GLY A 52 6.13 18.57 -16.68
C GLY A 52 6.59 18.11 -15.31
N LYS A 53 7.33 18.94 -14.53
CA LYS A 53 7.80 18.55 -13.20
C LYS A 53 7.82 19.72 -12.25
N LEU A 54 7.24 19.58 -11.08
CA LEU A 54 7.26 20.60 -10.02
C LEU A 54 8.69 20.86 -9.52
N PRO A 55 9.04 22.12 -9.21
CA PRO A 55 10.36 22.47 -8.67
C PRO A 55 10.59 21.93 -7.25
N ILE A 56 9.52 21.81 -6.44
CA ILE A 56 9.56 21.21 -5.11
C ILE A 56 8.62 20.00 -5.14
N PRO A 57 9.12 18.79 -4.80
CA PRO A 57 8.27 17.61 -4.71
C PRO A 57 7.14 17.80 -3.71
N VAL A 58 5.94 17.35 -4.07
CA VAL A 58 4.76 17.38 -3.21
C VAL A 58 4.42 15.96 -2.77
N HIS A 59 4.29 15.75 -1.47
CA HIS A 59 3.88 14.48 -0.89
C HIS A 59 2.55 14.64 -0.17
N CYS A 60 1.55 13.87 -0.59
CA CYS A 60 0.23 13.83 0.01
C CYS A 60 0.13 12.66 0.99
N ILE A 61 -0.12 12.93 2.26
CA ILE A 61 -0.40 11.90 3.27
C ILE A 61 -1.91 11.84 3.44
N MET A 62 -2.51 10.73 3.05
CA MET A 62 -3.96 10.51 3.03
C MET A 62 -4.31 9.48 4.09
N ASP A 63 -4.53 9.97 5.31
CA ASP A 63 -4.95 9.15 6.44
C ASP A 63 -6.46 8.91 6.40
N GLU A 64 -6.90 7.72 6.81
CA GLU A 64 -8.29 7.27 6.74
C GLU A 64 -8.97 7.52 5.38
N TRP A 65 -8.18 7.36 4.34
CA TRP A 65 -8.53 7.67 2.97
C TRP A 65 -9.93 7.20 2.47
N PRO A 66 -10.47 6.03 2.88
CA PRO A 66 -11.78 5.59 2.44
C PRO A 66 -12.94 6.53 2.79
N ASN A 67 -12.74 7.41 3.76
CA ASN A 67 -13.75 8.37 4.21
C ASN A 67 -13.77 9.67 3.40
N VAL A 68 -12.82 9.84 2.48
CA VAL A 68 -12.67 11.06 1.67
C VAL A 68 -13.20 10.82 0.25
N ALA A 69 -14.07 11.70 -0.23
CA ALA A 69 -14.49 11.70 -1.63
C ALA A 69 -13.30 12.08 -2.53
N LEU A 70 -12.78 11.12 -3.29
CA LEU A 70 -11.70 11.34 -4.24
C LEU A 70 -12.23 11.65 -5.64
N PRO A 71 -11.38 12.22 -6.52
CA PRO A 71 -11.70 12.31 -7.94
C PRO A 71 -11.98 10.91 -8.52
N ASP A 72 -12.97 10.79 -9.39
CA ASP A 72 -13.39 9.52 -10.02
C ASP A 72 -12.24 8.79 -10.75
N ASP A 73 -11.28 9.55 -11.28
CA ASP A 73 -10.11 9.04 -12.02
C ASP A 73 -8.82 9.02 -11.17
N PHE A 74 -8.93 8.85 -9.85
CA PHE A 74 -7.75 8.91 -8.97
C PHE A 74 -6.68 7.86 -9.29
N ASP A 75 -7.06 6.67 -9.74
CA ASP A 75 -6.15 5.63 -10.21
C ASP A 75 -5.28 6.10 -11.39
N LYS A 76 -5.86 6.84 -12.33
CA LYS A 76 -5.14 7.43 -13.47
C LYS A 76 -4.22 8.57 -13.03
N LEU A 77 -4.67 9.40 -12.08
CA LEU A 77 -3.83 10.43 -11.48
C LEU A 77 -2.61 9.79 -10.81
N LEU A 78 -2.82 8.81 -9.94
CA LEU A 78 -1.75 8.11 -9.22
C LEU A 78 -0.69 7.54 -10.17
N ALA A 79 -1.11 6.93 -11.27
CA ALA A 79 -0.22 6.37 -12.29
C ALA A 79 0.73 7.41 -12.93
N THR A 80 0.34 8.68 -12.95
CA THR A 80 1.09 9.75 -13.64
C THR A 80 1.73 10.78 -12.70
N MET A 81 1.44 10.74 -11.41
CA MET A 81 1.95 11.68 -10.39
C MET A 81 3.47 11.70 -10.30
N ARG A 82 4.11 10.53 -10.38
CA ARG A 82 5.56 10.37 -10.23
C ARG A 82 6.35 11.25 -11.20
N SER A 83 5.94 11.32 -12.47
CA SER A 83 6.62 12.13 -13.48
C SER A 83 6.62 13.62 -13.13
N ARG A 84 5.63 14.08 -12.38
CA ARG A 84 5.43 15.47 -11.96
C ARG A 84 6.04 15.81 -10.60
N ALA A 85 6.77 14.88 -10.01
CA ALA A 85 7.30 14.98 -8.63
C ALA A 85 6.18 15.10 -7.58
N ILE A 86 5.06 14.40 -7.81
CA ILE A 86 3.97 14.24 -6.84
C ILE A 86 3.97 12.80 -6.37
N SER A 87 3.78 12.57 -5.07
CA SER A 87 3.66 11.25 -4.47
C SER A 87 2.57 11.22 -3.40
N CYS A 88 2.04 10.03 -3.12
CA CYS A 88 1.00 9.84 -2.12
C CYS A 88 1.36 8.69 -1.17
N SER A 89 1.14 8.89 0.13
CA SER A 89 1.00 7.80 1.11
C SER A 89 -0.48 7.62 1.41
N ILE A 90 -0.99 6.46 1.05
CA ILE A 90 -2.41 6.11 1.21
C ILE A 90 -2.52 5.16 2.39
N ILE A 91 -3.22 5.59 3.44
CA ILE A 91 -3.38 4.81 4.67
C ILE A 91 -4.83 4.32 4.74
N ILE A 92 -4.98 3.01 4.86
CA ILE A 92 -6.28 2.34 4.94
C ILE A 92 -6.32 1.40 6.16
N GLN A 93 -7.49 1.22 6.73
CA GLN A 93 -7.67 0.30 7.85
C GLN A 93 -7.86 -1.15 7.39
N ASN A 94 -8.50 -1.35 6.23
CA ASN A 94 -8.73 -2.70 5.69
C ASN A 94 -8.91 -2.68 4.17
N ILE A 95 -8.61 -3.82 3.55
CA ILE A 95 -8.70 -4.01 2.09
C ILE A 95 -10.17 -4.08 1.61
N ALA A 96 -11.08 -4.57 2.44
CA ALA A 96 -12.49 -4.66 2.07
C ALA A 96 -13.10 -3.27 1.79
N GLN A 97 -12.73 -2.24 2.54
CA GLN A 97 -13.15 -0.86 2.26
C GLN A 97 -12.64 -0.39 0.90
N MET A 98 -11.39 -0.69 0.57
CA MET A 98 -10.80 -0.33 -0.71
C MET A 98 -11.50 -1.01 -1.88
N LYS A 99 -11.79 -2.31 -1.75
CA LYS A 99 -12.58 -3.07 -2.74
C LYS A 99 -13.99 -2.50 -2.91
N ALA A 100 -14.64 -2.10 -1.83
CA ALA A 100 -15.98 -1.51 -1.88
C ALA A 100 -16.01 -0.16 -2.61
N LEU A 101 -14.99 0.68 -2.44
CA LEU A 101 -14.88 2.00 -3.05
C LEU A 101 -14.46 1.93 -4.52
N PHE A 102 -13.45 1.15 -4.83
CA PHE A 102 -12.81 1.14 -6.15
C PHE A 102 -13.23 -0.03 -7.02
N LYS A 103 -14.05 -0.94 -6.50
CA LYS A 103 -14.55 -2.11 -7.26
C LYS A 103 -13.41 -2.77 -8.06
N ASP A 104 -13.48 -2.71 -9.39
CA ASP A 104 -12.51 -3.37 -10.28
C ASP A 104 -11.14 -2.65 -10.37
N SER A 105 -11.05 -1.37 -9.93
CA SER A 105 -9.80 -0.58 -10.03
C SER A 105 -8.91 -0.62 -8.78
N TRP A 106 -9.34 -1.27 -7.69
CA TRP A 106 -8.58 -1.32 -6.44
C TRP A 106 -7.19 -1.98 -6.59
N GLU A 107 -7.07 -3.03 -7.41
CA GLU A 107 -5.78 -3.67 -7.70
C GLU A 107 -4.84 -2.74 -8.49
N SER A 108 -5.40 -1.95 -9.42
CA SER A 108 -4.64 -0.95 -10.16
C SER A 108 -4.08 0.13 -9.24
N LEU A 109 -4.84 0.55 -8.23
CA LEU A 109 -4.37 1.51 -7.23
C LEU A 109 -3.15 0.98 -6.47
N ILE A 110 -3.25 -0.22 -5.91
CA ILE A 110 -2.10 -0.84 -5.21
C ILE A 110 -0.95 -1.08 -6.18
N GLY A 111 -1.21 -1.53 -7.41
CA GLY A 111 -0.22 -1.76 -8.44
C GLY A 111 0.56 -0.50 -8.86
N ASN A 112 -0.02 0.68 -8.66
CA ASN A 112 0.63 1.98 -8.90
C ASN A 112 1.48 2.46 -7.71
N CYS A 113 1.40 1.80 -6.55
CA CYS A 113 2.27 2.06 -5.41
C CYS A 113 3.57 1.27 -5.54
N ASP A 114 4.70 1.92 -5.30
CA ASP A 114 6.02 1.26 -5.31
C ASP A 114 6.30 0.54 -3.99
N GLU A 115 5.61 0.92 -2.93
CA GLU A 115 5.76 0.38 -1.58
C GLU A 115 4.40 -0.04 -1.02
N PHE A 116 4.38 -1.18 -0.31
CA PHE A 116 3.23 -1.66 0.45
C PHE A 116 3.70 -2.02 1.86
N LEU A 117 3.22 -1.28 2.86
CA LEU A 117 3.55 -1.49 4.27
C LEU A 117 2.35 -2.10 5.00
N TYR A 118 2.52 -3.30 5.54
CA TYR A 118 1.52 -3.96 6.36
C TYR A 118 1.90 -3.88 7.84
N LEU A 119 1.05 -3.23 8.62
CA LEU A 119 1.25 -3.00 10.05
C LEU A 119 0.47 -3.99 10.95
N GLY A 120 -0.06 -5.05 10.38
CA GLY A 120 -0.95 -5.97 11.08
C GLY A 120 -2.42 -5.55 10.97
N GLY A 121 -3.31 -6.42 11.42
CA GLY A 121 -4.75 -6.19 11.39
C GLY A 121 -5.52 -7.47 11.72
N ASN A 122 -6.84 -7.37 11.86
CA ASN A 122 -7.71 -8.51 12.16
C ASN A 122 -8.62 -8.89 10.98
N GLU A 123 -8.38 -8.33 9.79
CA GLU A 123 -9.21 -8.56 8.63
C GLU A 123 -8.72 -9.76 7.81
N LYS A 124 -9.61 -10.73 7.56
CA LYS A 124 -9.31 -11.96 6.85
C LYS A 124 -8.83 -11.72 5.40
N GLU A 125 -9.45 -10.77 4.70
CA GLU A 125 -9.06 -10.43 3.32
C GLU A 125 -7.65 -9.84 3.27
N GLY A 126 -7.30 -9.00 4.25
CA GLY A 126 -5.96 -8.45 4.40
C GLY A 126 -4.91 -9.53 4.63
N HIS A 127 -5.18 -10.51 5.52
CA HIS A 127 -4.26 -11.62 5.77
C HIS A 127 -4.00 -12.44 4.50
N LYS A 128 -5.08 -12.77 3.76
CA LYS A 128 -4.99 -13.51 2.51
C LYS A 128 -4.19 -12.72 1.47
N TYR A 129 -4.49 -11.46 1.31
CA TYR A 129 -3.82 -10.59 0.34
C TYR A 129 -2.31 -10.46 0.62
N VAL A 130 -1.93 -10.24 1.88
CA VAL A 130 -0.51 -10.17 2.28
C VAL A 130 0.20 -11.50 2.05
N SER A 131 -0.43 -12.62 2.39
CA SER A 131 0.12 -13.96 2.13
C SER A 131 0.37 -14.19 0.62
N GLU A 132 -0.58 -13.81 -0.23
CA GLU A 132 -0.45 -13.90 -1.69
C GLU A 132 0.67 -13.01 -2.23
N LEU A 133 0.82 -11.78 -1.72
CA LEU A 133 1.89 -10.85 -2.11
C LEU A 133 3.28 -11.35 -1.70
N LEU A 134 3.40 -12.02 -0.56
CA LEU A 134 4.65 -12.61 -0.09
C LEU A 134 5.11 -13.78 -0.98
N GLY A 135 4.16 -14.45 -1.63
CA GLY A 135 4.45 -15.57 -2.53
C GLY A 135 4.80 -16.87 -1.80
N LYS A 136 5.49 -17.75 -2.50
CA LYS A 136 5.83 -19.10 -2.02
C LYS A 136 7.33 -19.32 -1.98
N GLU A 137 7.76 -20.10 -1.01
CA GLU A 137 9.10 -20.67 -0.94
C GLU A 137 9.07 -22.15 -1.35
N THR A 138 10.20 -22.67 -1.85
CA THR A 138 10.34 -24.09 -2.16
C THR A 138 10.91 -24.79 -0.94
N LEU A 139 10.17 -25.76 -0.41
CA LEU A 139 10.64 -26.65 0.65
C LEU A 139 11.11 -27.96 0.04
N ASP A 140 12.34 -28.31 0.34
CA ASP A 140 12.90 -29.63 0.02
C ASP A 140 12.52 -30.61 1.15
N THR A 141 11.63 -31.54 0.85
CA THR A 141 11.21 -32.56 1.82
C THR A 141 11.83 -33.91 1.44
N ASN A 142 12.66 -34.43 2.33
CA ASN A 142 13.24 -35.75 2.18
C ASN A 142 12.38 -36.77 2.91
N THR A 143 11.77 -37.69 2.17
CA THR A 143 11.01 -38.79 2.76
C THR A 143 11.89 -40.05 2.73
N TYR A 144 12.19 -40.61 3.92
CA TYR A 144 12.96 -41.81 4.07
C TYR A 144 12.04 -43.02 4.19
N GLY A 145 12.07 -43.92 3.20
CA GLY A 145 11.38 -45.21 3.25
C GLY A 145 12.38 -46.33 3.60
N GLN A 146 12.15 -47.01 4.72
CA GLN A 146 12.92 -48.21 5.07
C GLN A 146 11.98 -49.42 5.14
N THR A 147 12.17 -50.39 4.25
CA THR A 147 11.42 -51.65 4.29
C THR A 147 12.26 -52.69 5.06
N LYS A 148 11.74 -53.16 6.21
CA LYS A 148 12.34 -54.24 6.98
C LYS A 148 11.92 -55.58 6.40
N GLY A 149 12.77 -56.25 5.65
CA GLY A 149 12.59 -57.60 5.10
C GLY A 149 13.92 -58.22 4.73
N ARG A 150 13.94 -59.54 4.38
CA ARG A 150 15.15 -60.29 4.09
C ARG A 150 15.98 -59.75 2.92
N SER A 151 15.45 -58.79 2.20
CA SER A 151 16.08 -57.97 1.15
C SER A 151 15.72 -56.52 1.36
N GLY A 152 16.21 -55.92 2.47
CA GLY A 152 15.90 -54.54 2.83
C GLY A 152 16.35 -53.54 1.75
N SER A 153 15.44 -52.73 1.24
CA SER A 153 15.76 -51.60 0.37
C SER A 153 15.59 -50.29 1.11
N TYR A 154 16.52 -49.38 0.88
CA TYR A 154 16.50 -48.02 1.35
C TYR A 154 16.17 -47.09 0.17
N SER A 155 15.10 -46.37 0.23
CA SER A 155 14.75 -45.37 -0.80
C SER A 155 14.68 -43.98 -0.16
N VAL A 156 15.33 -43.00 -0.78
CA VAL A 156 15.22 -41.59 -0.44
C VAL A 156 14.45 -40.92 -1.57
N ASN A 157 13.26 -40.45 -1.27
CA ASN A 157 12.49 -39.64 -2.21
C ASN A 157 12.70 -38.17 -1.89
N PHE A 158 13.23 -37.43 -2.84
CA PHE A 158 13.32 -35.98 -2.80
C PHE A 158 12.02 -35.42 -3.38
N GLN A 159 11.27 -34.72 -2.58
CA GLN A 159 10.05 -34.03 -3.03
C GLN A 159 10.21 -32.54 -2.76
N GLN A 160 10.06 -31.75 -3.81
CA GLN A 160 9.98 -30.29 -3.69
C GLN A 160 8.52 -29.90 -3.65
N SER A 161 8.12 -29.13 -2.62
CA SER A 161 6.78 -28.58 -2.50
C SER A 161 6.86 -27.07 -2.27
N GLY A 162 5.97 -26.33 -2.93
CA GLY A 162 5.82 -24.89 -2.69
C GLY A 162 4.97 -24.66 -1.43
N ARG A 163 5.52 -23.92 -0.45
CA ARG A 163 4.78 -23.42 0.72
C ARG A 163 4.65 -21.91 0.63
N GLU A 164 3.54 -21.34 1.04
CA GLU A 164 3.41 -19.90 1.24
C GLU A 164 4.47 -19.43 2.25
N LEU A 165 5.16 -18.31 1.94
CA LEU A 165 6.21 -17.78 2.80
C LEU A 165 5.67 -17.46 4.20
N LEU A 166 4.46 -16.88 4.26
CA LEU A 166 3.60 -16.81 5.45
C LEU A 166 2.19 -17.18 5.02
N THR A 167 1.59 -18.16 5.67
CA THR A 167 0.17 -18.49 5.46
C THR A 167 -0.72 -17.35 6.00
N PRO A 168 -1.98 -17.23 5.58
CA PRO A 168 -2.91 -16.22 6.13
C PRO A 168 -3.05 -16.28 7.66
N ASP A 169 -2.95 -17.50 8.24
CA ASP A 169 -2.99 -17.69 9.70
C ASP A 169 -1.71 -17.17 10.38
N GLU A 170 -0.55 -17.38 9.76
CA GLU A 170 0.74 -16.84 10.24
C GLU A 170 0.76 -15.32 10.12
N VAL A 171 0.22 -14.74 9.05
CA VAL A 171 0.04 -13.28 8.91
C VAL A 171 -0.86 -12.73 10.01
N ARG A 172 -1.95 -13.44 10.35
CA ARG A 172 -2.85 -13.06 11.45
C ARG A 172 -2.15 -13.06 12.80
N LEU A 173 -1.20 -13.96 13.01
CA LEU A 173 -0.44 -14.13 14.24
C LEU A 173 0.85 -13.29 14.30
N LEU A 174 1.04 -12.40 13.33
CA LEU A 174 2.21 -11.52 13.29
C LEU A 174 2.31 -10.71 14.60
N ASP A 175 3.48 -10.67 15.20
CA ASP A 175 3.73 -9.86 16.40
C ASP A 175 3.41 -8.39 16.12
N ASN A 176 2.62 -7.78 17.03
CA ASN A 176 2.20 -6.38 16.89
C ASN A 176 3.36 -5.38 16.81
N ARG A 177 4.57 -5.76 17.21
CA ARG A 177 5.77 -4.94 17.07
C ARG A 177 6.38 -5.01 15.68
N LYS A 178 5.95 -5.94 14.85
CA LYS A 178 6.52 -6.18 13.52
C LYS A 178 5.64 -5.62 12.41
N ALA A 179 6.29 -5.30 11.31
CA ALA A 179 5.67 -4.88 10.07
C ALA A 179 6.28 -5.65 8.90
N VAL A 180 5.49 -5.82 7.84
CA VAL A 180 5.95 -6.36 6.56
C VAL A 180 6.01 -5.23 5.56
N LEU A 181 7.19 -5.00 4.98
CA LEU A 181 7.39 -4.02 3.92
C LEU A 181 7.72 -4.75 2.61
N LEU A 182 6.95 -4.42 1.59
CA LEU A 182 7.15 -4.85 0.22
C LEU A 182 7.56 -3.63 -0.61
N VAL A 183 8.70 -3.70 -1.27
CA VAL A 183 9.21 -2.68 -2.19
C VAL A 183 9.34 -3.29 -3.56
N ARG A 184 8.88 -2.59 -4.60
CA ARG A 184 8.94 -3.08 -5.97
C ARG A 184 10.36 -3.44 -6.38
N GLY A 185 10.58 -4.69 -6.79
CA GLY A 185 11.87 -5.21 -7.22
C GLY A 185 12.77 -5.74 -6.10
N GLU A 186 12.34 -5.64 -4.84
CA GLU A 186 13.06 -6.12 -3.68
C GLU A 186 12.37 -7.34 -3.05
N ARG A 187 13.11 -8.05 -2.21
CA ARG A 187 12.56 -9.14 -1.40
C ARG A 187 11.71 -8.56 -0.26
N PRO A 188 10.67 -9.26 0.19
CA PRO A 188 9.91 -8.85 1.35
C PRO A 188 10.79 -8.64 2.60
N ILE A 189 10.53 -7.59 3.34
CA ILE A 189 11.25 -7.22 4.55
C ILE A 189 10.29 -7.37 5.73
N LEU A 190 10.72 -8.13 6.75
CA LEU A 190 10.04 -8.21 8.04
C LEU A 190 10.90 -7.50 9.08
N ASP A 191 10.40 -6.41 9.66
CA ASP A 191 11.15 -5.59 10.60
C ASP A 191 10.29 -5.10 11.75
N GLU A 192 10.92 -4.49 12.76
CA GLU A 192 10.23 -3.90 13.90
C GLU A 192 9.64 -2.54 13.52
N LYS A 193 8.44 -2.27 14.03
CA LYS A 193 7.83 -0.94 13.92
C LYS A 193 8.64 0.08 14.72
N TYR A 194 8.69 1.30 14.20
CA TYR A 194 9.31 2.40 14.94
C TYR A 194 8.58 2.64 16.27
N ASP A 195 9.34 2.73 17.35
CA ASP A 195 8.80 3.02 18.67
C ASP A 195 8.69 4.53 18.86
N LEU A 196 7.46 5.04 18.87
CA LEU A 196 7.17 6.48 19.04
C LEU A 196 7.45 6.99 20.46
N HIS A 197 7.71 6.10 21.43
CA HIS A 197 7.95 6.45 22.83
C HIS A 197 9.43 6.42 23.22
N LYS A 198 10.31 6.18 22.25
CA LYS A 198 11.76 6.35 22.38
C LYS A 198 12.17 7.66 21.73
#